data_036823a9e992083f43840538a426fbd5
#
_entry.id   036823a9e992083f43840538a426fbd5
#
_cell.length_a   1.000
_cell.length_b   1.000
_cell.length_c   1.000
_cell.angle_alpha   90.00
_cell.angle_beta   90.00
_cell.angle_gamma   90.00
#
_symmetry.space_group_name_H-M   'P 1'
#
loop_
_entity.id
_entity.type
_entity.pdbx_description
1 polymer ?
#
loop_
_entity_poly.entity_id
_entity_poly.type
_entity_poly.pdbx_seq_one_letter_code
_entity_poly.pdbx_strand_id
1 'polypeptide(L)'
;MRSPRVFTHKKYKRGFTLIEILIVVGIMTLLGGVTLIVSMDNYHAYAFRAERDTLVSLLQKARSQSMSNICLPTNGSCTNGKAHGVYVSAGQYTVFQGQSYGARDGAVDEIYLVRGVDVKPKSGSLTEVVFAQLSGDVLVPGYISLLNSDGHVSTTTITSEGTITWTN
;
A
#
# COMPACT_ATOMS: atom_id res chain seq x y z
N MET A 1 20.47 -83.93 1.06
CA MET A 1 20.52 -82.46 0.84
C MET A 1 19.12 -81.88 0.97
N ARG A 2 18.85 -81.12 2.05
CA ARG A 2 17.53 -80.46 2.29
C ARG A 2 17.61 -79.02 1.81
N SER A 3 16.76 -78.66 0.83
CA SER A 3 16.65 -77.32 0.30
C SER A 3 15.97 -76.35 1.31
N PRO A 4 16.47 -75.13 1.56
CA PRO A 4 15.86 -74.19 2.48
C PRO A 4 14.60 -73.58 1.86
N ARG A 5 13.49 -73.61 2.61
CA ARG A 5 12.23 -72.94 2.23
C ARG A 5 12.41 -71.44 2.47
N VAL A 6 12.38 -70.66 1.41
CA VAL A 6 12.35 -69.21 1.44
C VAL A 6 10.93 -68.75 1.76
N PHE A 7 10.73 -68.20 2.96
CA PHE A 7 9.45 -67.55 3.30
C PHE A 7 9.38 -66.16 2.71
N THR A 8 8.57 -65.98 1.67
CA THR A 8 8.27 -64.67 1.12
C THR A 8 7.19 -63.99 1.93
N HIS A 9 7.57 -62.96 2.69
CA HIS A 9 6.62 -62.08 3.39
C HIS A 9 5.79 -61.28 2.38
N LYS A 10 4.51 -61.63 2.20
CA LYS A 10 3.53 -60.92 1.40
C LYS A 10 3.26 -59.58 2.09
N LYS A 11 3.83 -58.48 1.62
CA LYS A 11 3.52 -57.11 2.09
C LYS A 11 2.05 -56.83 1.76
N TYR A 12 1.19 -56.80 2.76
CA TYR A 12 -0.20 -56.34 2.65
C TYR A 12 -0.16 -54.84 2.37
N LYS A 13 -0.56 -54.43 1.18
CA LYS A 13 -0.83 -53.03 0.85
C LYS A 13 -2.15 -52.67 1.57
N ARG A 14 -2.08 -51.89 2.63
CA ARG A 14 -3.26 -51.31 3.28
C ARG A 14 -3.79 -50.21 2.33
N GLY A 15 -4.98 -50.39 1.81
CA GLY A 15 -5.73 -49.35 1.09
C GLY A 15 -6.56 -48.53 2.08
N PHE A 16 -6.83 -47.30 1.72
CA PHE A 16 -7.73 -46.43 2.50
C PHE A 16 -9.17 -46.94 2.39
N THR A 17 -9.91 -46.85 3.45
CA THR A 17 -11.36 -47.15 3.46
C THR A 17 -12.13 -45.97 2.89
N LEU A 18 -13.28 -46.26 2.26
CA LEU A 18 -14.15 -45.22 1.70
C LEU A 18 -14.59 -44.20 2.77
N ILE A 19 -14.86 -44.68 4.00
CA ILE A 19 -15.24 -43.81 5.12
C ILE A 19 -14.09 -42.87 5.55
N GLU A 20 -12.85 -43.35 5.52
CA GLU A 20 -11.68 -42.55 5.88
C GLU A 20 -11.47 -41.40 4.90
N ILE A 21 -11.61 -41.63 3.60
CA ILE A 21 -11.54 -40.59 2.58
C ILE A 21 -12.70 -39.58 2.76
N LEU A 22 -13.91 -40.03 3.06
CA LEU A 22 -15.08 -39.18 3.26
C LEU A 22 -14.89 -38.25 4.47
N ILE A 23 -14.34 -38.73 5.56
CA ILE A 23 -14.03 -37.94 6.77
C ILE A 23 -12.94 -36.89 6.44
N VAL A 24 -11.88 -37.28 5.75
CA VAL A 24 -10.76 -36.38 5.39
C VAL A 24 -11.26 -35.25 4.48
N VAL A 25 -12.04 -35.57 3.46
CA VAL A 25 -12.64 -34.56 2.56
C VAL A 25 -13.60 -33.64 3.32
N GLY A 26 -14.41 -34.17 4.24
CA GLY A 26 -15.29 -33.39 5.10
C GLY A 26 -14.53 -32.40 5.99
N ILE A 27 -13.44 -32.82 6.60
CA ILE A 27 -12.59 -31.92 7.42
C ILE A 27 -11.89 -30.88 6.54
N MET A 28 -11.37 -31.27 5.39
CA MET A 28 -10.69 -30.33 4.46
C MET A 28 -11.63 -29.26 3.93
N THR A 29 -12.89 -29.58 3.63
CA THR A 29 -13.88 -28.60 3.17
C THR A 29 -14.27 -27.62 4.28
N LEU A 30 -14.42 -28.10 5.52
CA LEU A 30 -14.67 -27.23 6.68
C LEU A 30 -13.51 -26.26 6.93
N LEU A 31 -12.28 -26.75 6.98
CA LEU A 31 -11.09 -25.90 7.20
C LEU A 31 -10.88 -24.92 6.06
N GLY A 32 -11.07 -25.34 4.80
CA GLY A 32 -10.95 -24.48 3.62
C GLY A 32 -11.96 -23.34 3.63
N GLY A 33 -13.21 -23.60 4.02
CA GLY A 33 -14.26 -22.58 4.09
C GLY A 33 -13.96 -21.47 5.10
N VAL A 34 -13.51 -21.82 6.30
CA VAL A 34 -13.14 -20.83 7.34
C VAL A 34 -11.92 -19.96 6.91
N THR A 35 -10.93 -20.57 6.26
CA THR A 35 -9.71 -19.86 5.85
C THR A 35 -10.00 -18.75 4.84
N LEU A 36 -10.95 -18.95 3.91
CA LEU A 36 -11.29 -17.95 2.89
C LEU A 36 -11.91 -16.68 3.51
N ILE A 37 -12.80 -16.82 4.48
CA ILE A 37 -13.48 -15.68 5.12
C ILE A 37 -12.48 -14.81 5.88
N VAL A 38 -11.63 -15.41 6.70
CA VAL A 38 -10.61 -14.68 7.49
C VAL A 38 -9.57 -14.01 6.60
N SER A 39 -9.28 -14.57 5.42
CA SER A 39 -8.28 -14.04 4.49
C SER A 39 -8.73 -12.73 3.82
N MET A 40 -10.02 -12.56 3.52
CA MET A 40 -10.54 -11.37 2.83
C MET A 40 -10.46 -10.11 3.69
N ASP A 41 -10.88 -10.19 4.96
CA ASP A 41 -10.82 -9.04 5.88
C ASP A 41 -9.38 -8.60 6.16
N ASN A 42 -8.48 -9.56 6.35
CA ASN A 42 -7.06 -9.27 6.53
C ASN A 42 -6.43 -8.65 5.28
N TYR A 43 -6.84 -9.07 4.08
CA TYR A 43 -6.33 -8.52 2.83
C TYR A 43 -6.68 -7.03 2.68
N HIS A 44 -7.93 -6.63 2.95
CA HIS A 44 -8.35 -5.23 2.86
C HIS A 44 -7.60 -4.34 3.87
N ALA A 45 -7.45 -4.82 5.11
CA ALA A 45 -6.68 -4.10 6.12
C ALA A 45 -5.20 -3.94 5.74
N TYR A 46 -4.59 -4.99 5.17
CA TYR A 46 -3.22 -4.95 4.69
C TYR A 46 -3.06 -3.99 3.49
N ALA A 47 -3.95 -4.09 2.49
CA ALA A 47 -3.94 -3.23 1.32
C ALA A 47 -4.09 -1.75 1.72
N PHE A 48 -4.97 -1.43 2.68
CA PHE A 48 -5.15 -0.08 3.20
C PHE A 48 -3.88 0.47 3.89
N ARG A 49 -3.19 -0.36 4.68
CA ARG A 49 -1.90 0.02 5.29
C ARG A 49 -0.82 0.26 4.24
N ALA A 50 -0.76 -0.57 3.21
CA ALA A 50 0.17 -0.41 2.10
C ALA A 50 -0.06 0.93 1.35
N GLU A 51 -1.31 1.33 1.15
CA GLU A 51 -1.64 2.62 0.54
C GLU A 51 -1.24 3.81 1.41
N ARG A 52 -1.43 3.74 2.74
CA ARG A 52 -0.88 4.74 3.67
C ARG A 52 0.64 4.83 3.55
N ASP A 53 1.35 3.70 3.55
CA ASP A 53 2.80 3.67 3.46
C ASP A 53 3.29 4.22 2.10
N THR A 54 2.52 4.00 1.05
CA THR A 54 2.72 4.63 -0.26
C THR A 54 2.59 6.15 -0.16
N LEU A 55 1.51 6.68 0.44
CA LEU A 55 1.36 8.12 0.64
C LEU A 55 2.53 8.72 1.43
N VAL A 56 2.93 8.09 2.54
CA VAL A 56 4.08 8.55 3.34
C VAL A 56 5.36 8.58 2.50
N SER A 57 5.61 7.56 1.69
CA SER A 57 6.78 7.51 0.81
C SER A 57 6.78 8.62 -0.25
N LEU A 58 5.62 8.94 -0.80
CA LEU A 58 5.46 10.02 -1.77
C LEU A 58 5.66 11.40 -1.15
N LEU A 59 5.18 11.60 0.09
CA LEU A 59 5.44 12.83 0.85
C LEU A 59 6.94 12.99 1.14
N GLN A 60 7.61 11.92 1.56
CA GLN A 60 9.06 11.93 1.77
C GLN A 60 9.84 12.20 0.48
N LYS A 61 9.38 11.63 -0.65
CA LYS A 61 9.95 11.90 -1.98
C LYS A 61 9.81 13.38 -2.35
N ALA A 62 8.61 13.95 -2.27
CA ALA A 62 8.37 15.36 -2.58
C ALA A 62 9.21 16.29 -1.69
N ARG A 63 9.31 15.99 -0.38
CA ARG A 63 10.18 16.72 0.54
C ARG A 63 11.65 16.65 0.13
N SER A 64 12.15 15.47 -0.19
CA SER A 64 13.53 15.27 -0.63
C SER A 64 13.83 16.03 -1.93
N GLN A 65 12.90 16.04 -2.90
CA GLN A 65 13.02 16.79 -4.15
C GLN A 65 13.10 18.30 -3.88
N SER A 66 12.25 18.82 -2.98
CA SER A 66 12.26 20.23 -2.58
C SER A 66 13.55 20.63 -1.89
N MET A 67 14.02 19.83 -0.91
CA MET A 67 15.28 20.08 -0.18
C MET A 67 16.50 20.01 -1.09
N SER A 68 16.51 19.08 -2.03
CA SER A 68 17.59 18.91 -3.01
C SER A 68 17.54 19.93 -4.15
N ASN A 69 16.61 20.88 -4.09
CA ASN A 69 16.43 21.93 -5.08
C ASN A 69 16.25 21.39 -6.52
N ILE A 70 15.58 20.23 -6.63
CA ILE A 70 15.39 19.60 -7.92
C ILE A 70 14.42 20.44 -8.78
N CYS A 71 14.74 20.57 -10.04
CA CYS A 71 13.85 21.09 -11.05
C CYS A 71 13.70 20.04 -12.15
N LEU A 72 12.49 19.57 -12.36
CA LEU A 72 12.16 18.65 -13.45
C LEU A 72 11.91 19.49 -14.71
N PRO A 73 12.63 19.24 -15.82
CA PRO A 73 12.54 20.08 -17.00
C PRO A 73 11.20 19.92 -17.71
N THR A 74 10.52 21.05 -17.89
CA THR A 74 9.38 21.17 -18.80
C THR A 74 9.88 21.86 -20.06
N ASN A 75 9.72 21.29 -21.23
CA ASN A 75 10.18 21.86 -22.51
C ASN A 75 11.70 22.16 -22.61
N GLY A 76 12.53 21.34 -21.94
CA GLY A 76 13.97 21.28 -22.23
C GLY A 76 14.90 22.15 -21.38
N SER A 77 14.41 23.06 -20.54
CA SER A 77 15.27 23.80 -19.62
C SER A 77 14.59 24.08 -18.29
N CYS A 78 15.29 23.76 -17.20
CA CYS A 78 14.92 24.14 -15.85
C CYS A 78 16.13 24.79 -15.18
N THR A 79 16.06 26.09 -14.93
CA THR A 79 17.21 26.87 -14.44
C THR A 79 17.21 27.08 -12.93
N ASN A 80 16.06 26.95 -12.29
CA ASN A 80 15.90 27.14 -10.85
C ASN A 80 15.12 25.99 -10.24
N GLY A 81 15.55 25.52 -9.07
CA GLY A 81 14.78 24.54 -8.31
C GLY A 81 13.38 25.04 -7.95
N LYS A 82 12.49 24.11 -7.68
CA LYS A 82 11.09 24.41 -7.37
C LYS A 82 10.63 23.67 -6.11
N ALA A 83 9.55 24.15 -5.53
CA ALA A 83 8.80 23.44 -4.53
C ALA A 83 8.17 22.17 -5.14
N HIS A 84 8.01 21.13 -4.35
CA HIS A 84 7.31 19.91 -4.75
C HIS A 84 6.23 19.58 -3.73
N GLY A 85 5.15 18.97 -4.19
CA GLY A 85 4.04 18.60 -3.32
C GLY A 85 3.39 17.30 -3.71
N VAL A 86 2.48 16.87 -2.86
CA VAL A 86 1.62 15.70 -3.11
C VAL A 86 0.17 16.15 -3.02
N TYR A 87 -0.59 15.81 -4.04
CA TYR A 87 -2.04 15.98 -4.05
C TYR A 87 -2.73 14.63 -3.92
N VAL A 88 -3.73 14.56 -3.04
CA VAL A 88 -4.51 13.36 -2.73
C VAL A 88 -5.93 13.53 -3.24
N SER A 89 -6.35 12.68 -4.14
CA SER A 89 -7.72 12.58 -4.61
C SER A 89 -8.28 11.17 -4.41
N ALA A 90 -9.55 10.96 -4.72
CA ALA A 90 -10.13 9.63 -4.66
C ALA A 90 -9.44 8.71 -5.68
N GLY A 91 -8.85 7.63 -5.21
CA GLY A 91 -8.22 6.62 -6.03
C GLY A 91 -6.85 6.97 -6.63
N GLN A 92 -6.26 8.13 -6.32
CA GLN A 92 -4.92 8.46 -6.82
C GLN A 92 -4.17 9.48 -5.97
N TYR A 93 -2.85 9.42 -6.04
CA TYR A 93 -1.91 10.40 -5.51
C TYR A 93 -1.14 11.02 -6.67
N THR A 94 -0.92 12.33 -6.65
CA THR A 94 -0.12 13.03 -7.67
C THR A 94 1.04 13.74 -6.98
N VAL A 95 2.26 13.37 -7.32
CA VAL A 95 3.45 14.15 -6.97
C VAL A 95 3.65 15.21 -8.05
N PHE A 96 3.73 16.46 -7.65
CA PHE A 96 3.79 17.59 -8.58
C PHE A 96 4.90 18.57 -8.22
N GLN A 97 5.31 19.35 -9.22
CA GLN A 97 6.26 20.44 -9.07
C GLN A 97 5.53 21.78 -9.15
N GLY A 98 5.64 22.62 -8.12
CA GLY A 98 4.97 23.91 -8.04
C GLY A 98 4.62 24.32 -6.63
N GLN A 99 4.08 25.53 -6.46
CA GLN A 99 3.69 26.09 -5.17
C GLN A 99 2.28 25.66 -4.71
N SER A 100 1.49 25.10 -5.61
CA SER A 100 0.19 24.50 -5.34
C SER A 100 -0.19 23.56 -6.48
N TYR A 101 -1.15 22.66 -6.23
CA TYR A 101 -1.66 21.76 -7.26
C TYR A 101 -2.32 22.54 -8.43
N GLY A 102 -2.96 23.67 -8.14
CA GLY A 102 -3.55 24.54 -9.15
C GLY A 102 -2.55 25.32 -10.01
N ALA A 103 -1.34 25.57 -9.48
CA ALA A 103 -0.26 26.33 -10.15
C ALA A 103 0.96 25.44 -10.44
N ARG A 104 0.73 24.15 -10.66
CA ARG A 104 1.79 23.17 -10.90
C ARG A 104 2.22 23.09 -12.36
N ASP A 105 3.36 22.51 -12.57
CA ASP A 105 3.88 22.09 -13.87
C ASP A 105 3.31 20.70 -14.23
N GLY A 106 2.12 20.65 -14.80
CA GLY A 106 1.41 19.40 -15.06
C GLY A 106 2.12 18.43 -16.03
N ALA A 107 3.10 18.91 -16.79
CA ALA A 107 3.88 18.07 -17.71
C ALA A 107 4.85 17.12 -16.97
N VAL A 108 5.16 17.40 -15.70
CA VAL A 108 6.08 16.60 -14.87
C VAL A 108 5.36 15.91 -13.70
N ASP A 109 4.05 15.86 -13.72
CA ASP A 109 3.25 15.17 -12.72
C ASP A 109 3.54 13.67 -12.72
N GLU A 110 3.76 13.11 -11.54
CA GLU A 110 3.83 11.66 -11.34
C GLU A 110 2.54 11.17 -10.68
N ILE A 111 1.76 10.38 -11.41
CA ILE A 111 0.45 9.88 -10.95
C ILE A 111 0.59 8.45 -10.45
N TYR A 112 0.17 8.21 -9.22
CA TYR A 112 0.14 6.91 -8.55
C TYR A 112 -1.30 6.51 -8.30
N LEU A 113 -1.76 5.46 -8.98
CA LEU A 113 -3.12 4.94 -8.81
C LEU A 113 -3.18 4.02 -7.57
N VAL A 114 -4.17 4.24 -6.73
CA VAL A 114 -4.51 3.35 -5.61
C VAL A 114 -4.96 2.00 -6.15
N ARG A 115 -4.48 0.91 -5.56
CA ARG A 115 -4.76 -0.45 -6.02
C ARG A 115 -5.25 -1.33 -4.88
N GLY A 116 -6.24 -2.16 -5.18
CA GLY A 116 -6.72 -3.21 -4.27
C GLY A 116 -7.63 -2.75 -3.14
N VAL A 117 -7.82 -1.44 -2.96
CA VAL A 117 -8.73 -0.88 -1.96
C VAL A 117 -9.25 0.48 -2.44
N ASP A 118 -10.51 0.79 -2.16
CA ASP A 118 -11.06 2.11 -2.45
C ASP A 118 -10.66 3.08 -1.33
N VAL A 119 -9.76 4.03 -1.65
CA VAL A 119 -9.24 5.03 -0.71
C VAL A 119 -9.57 6.43 -1.20
N LYS A 120 -10.06 7.23 -0.28
CA LYS A 120 -10.35 8.65 -0.52
C LYS A 120 -9.92 9.52 0.67
N PRO A 121 -9.60 10.80 0.44
CA PRO A 121 -9.36 11.74 1.54
C PRO A 121 -10.65 11.93 2.35
N LYS A 122 -10.52 11.91 3.66
CA LYS A 122 -11.64 12.19 4.57
C LYS A 122 -12.00 13.68 4.52
N SER A 123 -13.27 14.00 4.59
CA SER A 123 -13.72 15.39 4.65
C SER A 123 -13.09 16.13 5.85
N GLY A 124 -12.64 17.36 5.61
CA GLY A 124 -11.95 18.19 6.61
C GLY A 124 -10.45 17.93 6.78
N SER A 125 -9.87 16.98 6.03
CA SER A 125 -8.42 16.81 5.96
C SER A 125 -7.83 17.59 4.79
N LEU A 126 -6.51 17.82 4.84
CA LEU A 126 -5.79 18.40 3.71
C LEU A 126 -5.89 17.46 2.49
N THR A 127 -6.01 18.05 1.32
CA THR A 127 -5.95 17.34 0.03
C THR A 127 -4.62 17.56 -0.69
N GLU A 128 -3.84 18.56 -0.27
CA GLU A 128 -2.51 18.81 -0.79
C GLU A 128 -1.53 19.18 0.31
N VAL A 129 -0.28 18.83 0.13
CA VAL A 129 0.86 19.24 0.95
C VAL A 129 1.98 19.67 0.02
N VAL A 130 2.53 20.87 0.27
CA VAL A 130 3.63 21.43 -0.52
C VAL A 130 4.82 21.70 0.40
N PHE A 131 5.97 21.20 -0.01
CA PHE A 131 7.25 21.41 0.66
C PHE A 131 7.99 22.57 0.01
N ALA A 132 8.42 23.51 0.83
CA ALA A 132 9.15 24.68 0.37
C ALA A 132 10.53 24.29 -0.19
N GLN A 133 10.91 24.99 -1.23
CA GLN A 133 12.21 24.83 -1.88
C GLN A 133 13.35 25.05 -0.89
N LEU A 134 14.39 24.21 -0.94
CA LEU A 134 15.61 24.22 -0.13
C LEU A 134 15.43 23.85 1.36
N SER A 135 14.34 24.24 2.02
CA SER A 135 14.13 23.94 3.44
C SER A 135 13.37 22.62 3.67
N GLY A 136 12.43 22.28 2.79
CA GLY A 136 11.51 21.16 3.01
C GLY A 136 10.47 21.42 4.09
N ASP A 137 10.31 22.69 4.50
CA ASP A 137 9.23 23.12 5.39
C ASP A 137 7.90 23.08 4.67
N VAL A 138 6.81 22.93 5.42
CA VAL A 138 5.47 22.84 4.84
C VAL A 138 4.77 24.18 4.94
N LEU A 139 4.25 24.68 3.81
CA LEU A 139 3.53 25.95 3.73
C LEU A 139 2.25 25.95 4.56
N VAL A 140 1.52 24.83 4.55
CA VAL A 140 0.28 24.63 5.31
C VAL A 140 0.39 23.32 6.08
N PRO A 141 0.86 23.35 7.35
CA PRO A 141 0.95 22.17 8.19
C PRO A 141 -0.45 21.65 8.54
N GLY A 142 -0.57 20.34 8.75
CA GLY A 142 -1.85 19.73 9.08
C GLY A 142 -1.84 18.22 8.95
N TYR A 143 -2.96 17.65 8.59
CA TYR A 143 -3.09 16.20 8.46
C TYR A 143 -3.85 15.80 7.19
N ILE A 144 -3.47 14.67 6.64
CA ILE A 144 -4.21 13.94 5.60
C ILE A 144 -4.81 12.69 6.26
N SER A 145 -6.12 12.55 6.21
CA SER A 145 -6.79 11.33 6.65
C SER A 145 -7.32 10.57 5.46
N LEU A 146 -6.87 9.33 5.32
CA LEU A 146 -7.38 8.38 4.34
C LEU A 146 -8.53 7.59 4.95
N LEU A 147 -9.58 7.36 4.18
CA LEU A 147 -10.75 6.55 4.54
C LEU A 147 -10.95 5.51 3.45
N ASN A 148 -11.14 4.24 3.83
CA ASN A 148 -11.54 3.19 2.90
C ASN A 148 -13.06 2.91 2.97
N SER A 149 -13.55 2.04 2.06
CA SER A 149 -14.94 1.59 2.00
C SER A 149 -15.41 0.87 3.26
N ASP A 150 -14.49 0.22 3.98
CA ASP A 150 -14.80 -0.56 5.20
C ASP A 150 -14.82 0.31 6.46
N GLY A 151 -14.60 1.63 6.31
CA GLY A 151 -14.62 2.59 7.42
C GLY A 151 -13.31 2.72 8.18
N HIS A 152 -12.23 2.06 7.75
CA HIS A 152 -10.92 2.25 8.35
C HIS A 152 -10.37 3.63 8.02
N VAL A 153 -9.77 4.28 9.02
CA VAL A 153 -9.17 5.62 8.89
C VAL A 153 -7.70 5.53 9.27
N SER A 154 -6.85 6.12 8.47
CA SER A 154 -5.44 6.35 8.80
C SER A 154 -5.12 7.83 8.63
N THR A 155 -4.48 8.43 9.61
CA THR A 155 -4.16 9.85 9.63
C THR A 155 -2.65 10.05 9.57
N THR A 156 -2.20 10.79 8.56
CA THR A 156 -0.80 11.23 8.41
C THR A 156 -0.72 12.70 8.76
N THR A 157 0.04 13.03 9.78
CA THR A 157 0.27 14.40 10.27
C THR A 157 1.58 14.92 9.74
N ILE A 158 1.58 16.15 9.25
CA ILE A 158 2.74 16.85 8.70
C ILE A 158 2.92 18.15 9.47
N THR A 159 4.08 18.30 10.12
CA THR A 159 4.42 19.52 10.88
C THR A 159 4.94 20.62 9.97
N SER A 160 5.10 21.84 10.50
CA SER A 160 5.70 22.97 9.79
C SER A 160 7.13 22.68 9.30
N GLU A 161 7.91 21.91 10.06
CA GLU A 161 9.29 21.53 9.70
C GLU A 161 9.32 20.34 8.70
N GLY A 162 8.16 19.93 8.18
CA GLY A 162 8.04 18.83 7.25
C GLY A 162 8.22 17.43 7.86
N THR A 163 8.11 17.29 9.21
CA THR A 163 8.12 15.97 9.84
C THR A 163 6.81 15.26 9.56
N ILE A 164 6.89 14.00 9.13
CA ILE A 164 5.76 13.18 8.74
C ILE A 164 5.60 12.05 9.76
N THR A 165 4.44 12.00 10.40
CA THR A 165 4.04 10.95 11.36
C THR A 165 2.67 10.41 10.99
N TRP A 166 2.34 9.19 11.41
CA TRP A 166 1.04 8.59 11.11
C TRP A 166 0.49 7.80 12.28
N THR A 167 -0.84 7.71 12.31
CA THR A 167 -1.62 6.89 13.24
C THR A 167 -2.67 6.08 12.48
N ASN A 168 -2.99 4.91 13.01
CA ASN A 168 -4.08 4.05 12.52
C ASN A 168 -5.31 4.23 13.39
#